data_eec95289b6ce531a6c115ebdd1f0d3f5
#
_entry.id   eec95289b6ce531a6c115ebdd1f0d3f5
#
_cell.length_a   1.000
_cell.length_b   1.000
_cell.length_c   1.000
_cell.angle_alpha   90.00
_cell.angle_beta   90.00
_cell.angle_gamma   90.00
#
_symmetry.space_group_name_H-M   'P 1'
#
loop_
_entity.id
_entity.type
_entity.pdbx_description
1 polymer ?
#
loop_
_entity_poly.entity_id
_entity_poly.type
_entity_poly.pdbx_seq_one_letter_code
_entity_poly.pdbx_strand_id
1 'polypeptide(L)'
;MTNEPIRDEPSLFDALYEDENTVVRALRAGARAEASDEEGTTALYTAAVQDRPEMVRLLLAAGADPNRASGPEAGDLPLCGAACGGHTEVVEALLSAGAQPDLREEFGFTALRWAVGLGHAPTVEALLAAGADPLLPGPQGEAMLVLAAQRGSVRTVRALLVHGAAAEGQGSAVAVALAEARRLAGLDPERELLRRLEEMYGLGLDTVVLRERRNDEETVAVELLRDGVPTAGVDQHTGHTEIVTLLEGWALSRD
;
A
#
# COMPACT_ATOMS: atom_id res chain seq x y z
N MET A 1 37.20 -12.68 -40.74
CA MET A 1 35.81 -12.56 -40.24
C MET A 1 35.85 -13.04 -38.81
N THR A 2 35.99 -12.08 -37.90
CA THR A 2 35.97 -12.35 -36.46
C THR A 2 34.52 -12.50 -36.06
N ASN A 3 34.16 -13.72 -35.67
CA ASN A 3 32.87 -14.04 -35.09
C ASN A 3 32.88 -13.41 -33.68
N GLU A 4 32.43 -12.17 -33.53
CA GLU A 4 32.14 -11.64 -32.20
C GLU A 4 31.07 -12.55 -31.59
N PRO A 5 31.25 -13.00 -30.33
CA PRO A 5 30.19 -13.75 -29.66
C PRO A 5 28.95 -12.85 -29.61
N ILE A 6 27.83 -13.38 -30.08
CA ILE A 6 26.50 -12.80 -29.85
C ILE A 6 26.45 -12.57 -28.34
N ARG A 7 26.45 -11.31 -27.92
CA ARG A 7 26.16 -10.98 -26.50
C ARG A 7 24.80 -11.57 -26.26
N ASP A 8 24.70 -12.52 -25.32
CA ASP A 8 23.39 -12.97 -24.84
C ASP A 8 22.61 -11.73 -24.47
N GLU A 9 21.52 -11.50 -25.19
CA GLU A 9 20.65 -10.37 -24.87
C GLU A 9 20.13 -10.59 -23.45
N PRO A 10 20.14 -9.55 -22.58
CA PRO A 10 19.72 -9.72 -21.20
C PRO A 10 18.27 -10.23 -21.17
N SER A 11 17.99 -11.16 -20.29
CA SER A 11 16.61 -11.59 -20.06
C SER A 11 15.77 -10.37 -19.65
N LEU A 12 14.45 -10.45 -19.81
CA LEU A 12 13.59 -9.34 -19.37
C LEU A 12 13.79 -9.06 -17.87
N PHE A 13 14.03 -10.09 -17.06
CA PHE A 13 14.27 -9.96 -15.63
C PHE A 13 15.59 -9.25 -15.32
N ASP A 14 16.68 -9.59 -16.03
CA ASP A 14 17.95 -8.89 -15.87
C ASP A 14 17.78 -7.40 -16.24
N ALA A 15 17.04 -7.13 -17.32
CA ALA A 15 16.73 -5.78 -17.76
C ALA A 15 15.97 -4.95 -16.72
N LEU A 16 15.12 -5.57 -15.89
CA LEU A 16 14.37 -4.86 -14.82
C LEU A 16 15.30 -4.28 -13.75
N TYR A 17 16.48 -4.85 -13.54
CA TYR A 17 17.48 -4.37 -12.58
C TYR A 17 18.45 -3.35 -13.20
N GLU A 18 18.38 -3.11 -14.50
CA GLU A 18 19.18 -2.12 -15.21
C GLU A 18 18.37 -0.83 -15.43
N ASP A 19 18.06 -0.51 -16.69
CA ASP A 19 17.36 0.70 -17.08
C ASP A 19 16.22 0.42 -18.08
N GLU A 20 15.39 1.43 -18.30
CA GLU A 20 14.24 1.36 -19.22
C GLU A 20 14.67 1.03 -20.66
N ASN A 21 15.83 1.53 -21.12
CA ASN A 21 16.32 1.25 -22.47
C ASN A 21 16.65 -0.23 -22.65
N THR A 22 17.14 -0.88 -21.59
CA THR A 22 17.42 -2.32 -21.60
C THR A 22 16.14 -3.13 -21.65
N VAL A 23 15.10 -2.74 -20.88
CA VAL A 23 13.75 -3.34 -20.97
C VAL A 23 13.17 -3.16 -22.38
N VAL A 24 13.25 -1.96 -22.98
CA VAL A 24 12.80 -1.71 -24.36
C VAL A 24 13.55 -2.58 -25.36
N ARG A 25 14.87 -2.75 -25.21
CA ARG A 25 15.67 -3.64 -26.09
C ARG A 25 15.24 -5.10 -25.95
N ALA A 26 15.07 -5.60 -24.73
CA ALA A 26 14.62 -6.96 -24.48
C ALA A 26 13.24 -7.22 -25.10
N LEU A 27 12.28 -6.32 -24.90
CA LEU A 27 10.94 -6.41 -25.49
C LEU A 27 10.97 -6.37 -27.03
N ARG A 28 11.82 -5.51 -27.63
CA ARG A 28 12.00 -5.46 -29.10
C ARG A 28 12.69 -6.70 -29.66
N ALA A 29 13.54 -7.35 -28.88
CA ALA A 29 14.18 -8.62 -29.23
C ALA A 29 13.21 -9.81 -29.11
N GLY A 30 11.99 -9.61 -28.62
CA GLY A 30 10.95 -10.62 -28.54
C GLY A 30 10.75 -11.20 -27.13
N ALA A 31 11.32 -10.60 -26.09
CA ALA A 31 11.01 -10.97 -24.72
C ALA A 31 9.52 -10.76 -24.46
N ARG A 32 8.90 -11.70 -23.75
CA ARG A 32 7.46 -11.63 -23.46
C ARG A 32 7.24 -10.73 -22.25
N ALA A 33 6.37 -9.72 -22.38
CA ALA A 33 5.96 -8.86 -21.27
C ALA A 33 5.33 -9.65 -20.10
N GLU A 34 4.75 -10.80 -20.41
CA GLU A 34 4.19 -11.80 -19.51
C GLU A 34 5.24 -12.77 -18.92
N ALA A 35 6.54 -12.48 -19.03
CA ALA A 35 7.54 -13.36 -18.47
C ALA A 35 7.44 -13.45 -16.95
N SER A 36 7.74 -14.63 -16.43
CA SER A 36 7.91 -14.89 -15.00
C SER A 36 9.27 -15.57 -14.76
N ASP A 37 9.82 -15.37 -13.58
CA ASP A 37 11.02 -16.10 -13.13
C ASP A 37 10.70 -17.56 -12.78
N GLU A 38 11.69 -18.26 -12.24
CA GLU A 38 11.58 -19.67 -11.84
C GLU A 38 10.58 -19.87 -10.68
N GLU A 39 10.33 -18.83 -9.89
CA GLU A 39 9.40 -18.82 -8.76
C GLU A 39 7.98 -18.37 -9.17
N GLY A 40 7.75 -18.08 -10.45
CA GLY A 40 6.47 -17.64 -10.98
C GLY A 40 6.20 -16.15 -10.77
N THR A 41 7.20 -15.38 -10.27
CA THR A 41 7.07 -13.93 -10.08
C THR A 41 7.08 -13.24 -11.44
N THR A 42 6.04 -12.46 -11.73
CA THR A 42 5.93 -11.78 -13.02
C THR A 42 6.78 -10.51 -13.08
N ALA A 43 7.30 -10.19 -14.28
CA ALA A 43 8.05 -8.95 -14.52
C ALA A 43 7.25 -7.70 -14.10
N LEU A 44 5.93 -7.69 -14.34
CA LEU A 44 5.06 -6.59 -13.94
C LEU A 44 4.96 -6.43 -12.43
N TYR A 45 4.82 -7.54 -11.68
CA TYR A 45 4.81 -7.52 -10.21
C TYR A 45 6.14 -6.99 -9.66
N THR A 46 7.26 -7.51 -10.17
CA THR A 46 8.60 -7.05 -9.77
C THR A 46 8.78 -5.54 -9.98
N ALA A 47 8.40 -5.03 -11.15
CA ALA A 47 8.45 -3.59 -11.42
C ALA A 47 7.52 -2.78 -10.50
N ALA A 48 6.35 -3.34 -10.17
CA ALA A 48 5.35 -2.68 -9.32
C ALA A 48 5.81 -2.54 -7.87
N VAL A 49 6.40 -3.57 -7.28
CA VAL A 49 6.89 -3.54 -5.89
C VAL A 49 8.21 -2.76 -5.73
N GLN A 50 8.93 -2.55 -6.82
CA GLN A 50 10.18 -1.77 -6.83
C GLN A 50 9.95 -0.26 -7.08
N ASP A 51 8.69 0.20 -7.14
CA ASP A 51 8.34 1.59 -7.47
C ASP A 51 8.97 2.07 -8.81
N ARG A 52 8.78 1.27 -9.88
CA ARG A 52 9.33 1.57 -11.21
C ARG A 52 8.20 1.92 -12.21
N PRO A 53 7.55 3.09 -12.07
CA PRO A 53 6.35 3.42 -12.85
C PRO A 53 6.59 3.40 -14.36
N GLU A 54 7.77 3.81 -14.86
CA GLU A 54 8.07 3.76 -16.29
C GLU A 54 8.21 2.33 -16.81
N MET A 55 8.83 1.43 -16.04
CA MET A 55 8.89 0.02 -16.41
C MET A 55 7.52 -0.64 -16.41
N VAL A 56 6.68 -0.32 -15.41
CA VAL A 56 5.28 -0.76 -15.37
C VAL A 56 4.55 -0.31 -16.64
N ARG A 57 4.65 0.96 -17.04
CA ARG A 57 4.03 1.48 -18.26
C ARG A 57 4.53 0.77 -19.52
N LEU A 58 5.84 0.49 -19.62
CA LEU A 58 6.44 -0.22 -20.74
C LEU A 58 5.92 -1.68 -20.84
N LEU A 59 5.86 -2.40 -19.71
CA LEU A 59 5.35 -3.77 -19.68
C LEU A 59 3.86 -3.83 -20.05
N LEU A 60 3.04 -2.93 -19.49
CA LEU A 60 1.61 -2.81 -19.82
C LEU A 60 1.40 -2.48 -21.30
N ALA A 61 2.17 -1.54 -21.86
CA ALA A 61 2.11 -1.19 -23.27
C ALA A 61 2.56 -2.35 -24.19
N ALA A 62 3.41 -3.25 -23.68
CA ALA A 62 3.83 -4.47 -24.37
C ALA A 62 2.85 -5.66 -24.18
N GLY A 63 1.72 -5.44 -23.49
CA GLY A 63 0.62 -6.40 -23.37
C GLY A 63 0.68 -7.25 -22.09
N ALA A 64 1.39 -6.83 -21.05
CA ALA A 64 1.28 -7.47 -19.74
C ALA A 64 -0.13 -7.27 -19.17
N ASP A 65 -0.71 -8.33 -18.59
CA ASP A 65 -2.01 -8.26 -17.92
C ASP A 65 -1.86 -7.67 -16.50
N PRO A 66 -2.48 -6.50 -16.21
CA PRO A 66 -2.37 -5.86 -14.91
C PRO A 66 -3.03 -6.67 -13.77
N ASN A 67 -3.85 -7.66 -14.09
CA ASN A 67 -4.57 -8.52 -13.14
C ASN A 67 -3.95 -9.91 -12.98
N ARG A 68 -2.86 -10.18 -13.72
CA ARG A 68 -2.22 -11.49 -13.62
C ARG A 68 -1.58 -11.68 -12.26
N ALA A 69 -1.99 -12.75 -11.59
CA ALA A 69 -1.41 -13.15 -10.32
C ALA A 69 0.06 -13.62 -10.49
N SER A 70 0.87 -13.41 -9.48
CA SER A 70 2.32 -13.54 -9.44
C SER A 70 2.74 -14.38 -8.24
N GLY A 71 3.97 -14.91 -8.28
CA GLY A 71 4.57 -15.70 -7.21
C GLY A 71 4.24 -17.19 -7.27
N PRO A 72 4.83 -17.99 -6.36
CA PRO A 72 4.77 -19.46 -6.38
C PRO A 72 3.34 -20.02 -6.32
N GLU A 73 2.49 -19.39 -5.51
CA GLU A 73 1.08 -19.77 -5.33
C GLU A 73 0.14 -18.99 -6.27
N ALA A 74 0.69 -18.15 -7.17
CA ALA A 74 -0.07 -17.23 -8.01
C ALA A 74 -1.06 -16.38 -7.20
N GLY A 75 -0.62 -15.93 -6.04
CA GLY A 75 -1.46 -15.24 -5.05
C GLY A 75 -1.28 -13.73 -5.01
N ASP A 76 -0.12 -13.23 -5.46
CA ASP A 76 0.23 -11.82 -5.40
C ASP A 76 -0.31 -11.05 -6.60
N LEU A 77 -0.85 -9.86 -6.35
CA LEU A 77 -1.35 -8.98 -7.41
C LEU A 77 -0.47 -7.73 -7.54
N PRO A 78 -0.09 -7.30 -8.77
CA PRO A 78 0.72 -6.10 -8.98
C PRO A 78 0.13 -4.86 -8.29
N LEU A 79 -1.20 -4.69 -8.34
CA LEU A 79 -1.89 -3.57 -7.71
C LEU A 79 -1.81 -3.62 -6.17
N CYS A 80 -1.90 -4.81 -5.57
CA CYS A 80 -1.77 -5.01 -4.12
C CYS A 80 -0.33 -4.74 -3.67
N GLY A 81 0.67 -5.24 -4.39
CA GLY A 81 2.08 -5.00 -4.10
C GLY A 81 2.45 -3.51 -4.16
N ALA A 82 2.01 -2.81 -5.20
CA ALA A 82 2.20 -1.36 -5.34
C ALA A 82 1.47 -0.57 -4.24
N ALA A 83 0.25 -0.97 -3.87
CA ALA A 83 -0.51 -0.32 -2.81
C ALA A 83 0.10 -0.56 -1.43
N CYS A 84 0.68 -1.73 -1.18
CA CYS A 84 1.45 -2.05 0.02
C CYS A 84 2.67 -1.13 0.17
N GLY A 85 3.40 -0.87 -0.92
CA GLY A 85 4.54 0.05 -0.93
C GLY A 85 4.16 1.53 -0.92
N GLY A 86 2.88 1.89 -1.13
CA GLY A 86 2.44 3.28 -1.29
C GLY A 86 2.89 3.92 -2.60
N HIS A 87 3.20 3.12 -3.61
CA HIS A 87 3.70 3.52 -4.93
C HIS A 87 2.59 4.10 -5.81
N THR A 88 2.17 5.32 -5.50
CA THR A 88 0.95 5.92 -6.08
C THR A 88 1.00 6.00 -7.61
N GLU A 89 2.14 6.41 -8.21
CA GLU A 89 2.26 6.48 -9.68
C GLU A 89 2.15 5.11 -10.36
N VAL A 90 2.66 4.05 -9.71
CA VAL A 90 2.51 2.67 -10.18
C VAL A 90 1.04 2.23 -10.10
N VAL A 91 0.38 2.53 -8.97
CA VAL A 91 -1.06 2.25 -8.79
C VAL A 91 -1.89 2.93 -9.89
N GLU A 92 -1.64 4.22 -10.17
CA GLU A 92 -2.33 4.96 -11.23
C GLU A 92 -2.08 4.35 -12.63
N ALA A 93 -0.84 3.93 -12.91
CA ALA A 93 -0.50 3.27 -14.17
C ALA A 93 -1.23 1.93 -14.34
N LEU A 94 -1.26 1.09 -13.29
CA LEU A 94 -1.98 -0.18 -13.30
C LEU A 94 -3.48 0.00 -13.47
N LEU A 95 -4.10 0.92 -12.72
CA LEU A 95 -5.53 1.23 -12.83
C LEU A 95 -5.91 1.76 -14.21
N SER A 96 -5.08 2.64 -14.77
CA SER A 96 -5.27 3.18 -16.14
C SER A 96 -5.19 2.10 -17.21
N ALA A 97 -4.46 1.01 -16.96
CA ALA A 97 -4.34 -0.15 -17.83
C ALA A 97 -5.43 -1.23 -17.59
N GLY A 98 -6.39 -0.97 -16.70
CA GLY A 98 -7.51 -1.87 -16.45
C GLY A 98 -7.30 -2.85 -15.28
N ALA A 99 -6.37 -2.54 -14.36
CA ALA A 99 -6.32 -3.28 -13.09
C ALA A 99 -7.64 -3.14 -12.36
N GLN A 100 -8.16 -4.26 -11.87
CA GLN A 100 -9.41 -4.30 -11.11
C GLN A 100 -9.12 -3.96 -9.64
N PRO A 101 -9.65 -2.84 -9.10
CA PRO A 101 -9.24 -2.32 -7.80
C PRO A 101 -9.63 -3.22 -6.61
N ASP A 102 -10.68 -4.05 -6.80
CA ASP A 102 -11.26 -4.88 -5.75
C ASP A 102 -10.84 -6.37 -5.80
N LEU A 103 -9.92 -6.72 -6.71
CA LEU A 103 -9.35 -8.06 -6.69
C LEU A 103 -8.64 -8.31 -5.36
N ARG A 104 -8.84 -9.53 -4.84
CA ARG A 104 -8.21 -10.00 -3.61
C ARG A 104 -7.02 -10.87 -3.93
N GLU A 105 -5.90 -10.61 -3.26
CA GLU A 105 -4.74 -11.48 -3.26
C GLU A 105 -4.97 -12.73 -2.38
N GLU A 106 -3.98 -13.60 -2.30
CA GLU A 106 -4.04 -14.87 -1.57
C GLU A 106 -4.50 -14.70 -0.11
N PHE A 107 -4.00 -13.69 0.59
CA PHE A 107 -4.40 -13.39 1.98
C PHE A 107 -5.80 -12.76 2.10
N GLY A 108 -6.50 -12.56 0.99
CA GLY A 108 -7.83 -11.96 0.93
C GLY A 108 -7.84 -10.43 1.08
N PHE A 109 -6.68 -9.78 1.02
CA PHE A 109 -6.59 -8.32 1.03
C PHE A 109 -6.82 -7.74 -0.36
N THR A 110 -7.44 -6.54 -0.41
CA THR A 110 -7.48 -5.68 -1.60
C THR A 110 -6.36 -4.64 -1.54
N ALA A 111 -6.06 -4.02 -2.67
CA ALA A 111 -5.14 -2.89 -2.73
C ALA A 111 -5.56 -1.75 -1.78
N LEU A 112 -6.86 -1.44 -1.70
CA LEU A 112 -7.39 -0.44 -0.78
C LEU A 112 -7.12 -0.81 0.68
N ARG A 113 -7.30 -2.08 1.06
CA ARG A 113 -7.02 -2.56 2.42
C ARG A 113 -5.54 -2.36 2.80
N TRP A 114 -4.60 -2.67 1.87
CA TRP A 114 -3.17 -2.44 2.07
C TRP A 114 -2.86 -0.96 2.28
N ALA A 115 -3.29 -0.10 1.36
CA ALA A 115 -3.02 1.33 1.42
C ALA A 115 -3.59 1.98 2.69
N VAL A 116 -4.82 1.61 3.10
CA VAL A 116 -5.45 2.12 4.34
C VAL A 116 -4.68 1.65 5.58
N GLY A 117 -4.37 0.35 5.65
CA GLY A 117 -3.68 -0.24 6.81
C GLY A 117 -2.28 0.32 7.04
N LEU A 118 -1.59 0.70 5.98
CA LEU A 118 -0.23 1.26 6.02
C LEU A 118 -0.21 2.80 6.00
N GLY A 119 -1.37 3.46 5.83
CA GLY A 119 -1.48 4.92 5.91
C GLY A 119 -1.07 5.66 4.63
N HIS A 120 -1.07 4.99 3.49
CA HIS A 120 -0.71 5.57 2.19
C HIS A 120 -1.86 6.40 1.59
N ALA A 121 -2.17 7.55 2.19
CA ALA A 121 -3.32 8.37 1.83
C ALA A 121 -3.40 8.77 0.34
N PRO A 122 -2.32 9.16 -0.36
CA PRO A 122 -2.37 9.41 -1.81
C PRO A 122 -2.81 8.18 -2.61
N THR A 123 -2.30 7.00 -2.25
CA THR A 123 -2.67 5.72 -2.88
C THR A 123 -4.12 5.35 -2.62
N VAL A 124 -4.62 5.59 -1.39
CA VAL A 124 -6.05 5.43 -1.06
C VAL A 124 -6.92 6.30 -1.95
N GLU A 125 -6.56 7.57 -2.12
CA GLU A 125 -7.32 8.51 -2.99
C GLU A 125 -7.34 8.04 -4.45
N ALA A 126 -6.19 7.58 -4.99
CA ALA A 126 -6.10 7.05 -6.34
C ALA A 126 -6.98 5.80 -6.54
N LEU A 127 -6.95 4.86 -5.59
CA LEU A 127 -7.79 3.65 -5.63
C LEU A 127 -9.29 3.99 -5.58
N LEU A 128 -9.70 4.86 -4.65
CA LEU A 128 -11.09 5.28 -4.51
C LEU A 128 -11.58 6.05 -5.75
N ALA A 129 -10.75 6.91 -6.33
CA ALA A 129 -11.06 7.63 -7.56
C ALA A 129 -11.23 6.68 -8.76
N ALA A 130 -10.55 5.53 -8.76
CA ALA A 130 -10.69 4.48 -9.76
C ALA A 130 -11.84 3.49 -9.46
N GLY A 131 -12.63 3.73 -8.41
CA GLY A 131 -13.83 2.95 -8.11
C GLY A 131 -13.60 1.78 -7.17
N ALA A 132 -12.50 1.74 -6.41
CA ALA A 132 -12.38 0.77 -5.31
C ALA A 132 -13.53 0.93 -4.32
N ASP A 133 -14.14 -0.19 -3.91
CA ASP A 133 -15.26 -0.18 -2.99
C ASP A 133 -14.79 -0.03 -1.53
N PRO A 134 -15.05 1.12 -0.87
CA PRO A 134 -14.65 1.37 0.51
C PRO A 134 -15.45 0.53 1.53
N LEU A 135 -16.48 -0.18 1.11
CA LEU A 135 -17.33 -1.02 1.97
C LEU A 135 -16.87 -2.48 1.99
N LEU A 136 -15.98 -2.89 1.09
CA LEU A 136 -15.44 -4.24 1.12
C LEU A 136 -14.68 -4.47 2.42
N PRO A 137 -15.12 -5.44 3.25
CA PRO A 137 -14.42 -5.74 4.50
C PRO A 137 -13.07 -6.42 4.22
N GLY A 138 -12.12 -6.23 5.12
CA GLY A 138 -10.90 -7.04 5.15
C GLY A 138 -11.19 -8.51 5.49
N PRO A 139 -10.17 -9.39 5.46
CA PRO A 139 -10.34 -10.84 5.66
C PRO A 139 -10.95 -11.23 7.02
N GLN A 140 -10.75 -10.39 8.05
CA GLN A 140 -11.30 -10.59 9.39
C GLN A 140 -12.60 -9.83 9.62
N GLY A 141 -13.19 -9.26 8.56
CA GLY A 141 -14.42 -8.49 8.62
C GLY A 141 -14.23 -7.03 9.04
N GLU A 142 -12.98 -6.56 9.11
CA GLU A 142 -12.67 -5.18 9.49
C GLU A 142 -13.11 -4.17 8.42
N ALA A 143 -13.75 -3.09 8.88
CA ALA A 143 -14.17 -2.00 8.00
C ALA A 143 -13.01 -1.04 7.73
N MET A 144 -12.88 -0.58 6.49
CA MET A 144 -11.80 0.35 6.07
C MET A 144 -11.78 1.64 6.89
N LEU A 145 -12.96 2.15 7.25
CA LEU A 145 -13.08 3.36 8.08
C LEU A 145 -12.51 3.16 9.50
N VAL A 146 -12.70 1.98 10.07
CA VAL A 146 -12.14 1.63 11.39
C VAL A 146 -10.62 1.54 11.33
N LEU A 147 -10.08 0.87 10.31
CA LEU A 147 -8.63 0.78 10.09
C LEU A 147 -8.00 2.17 9.90
N ALA A 148 -8.61 3.04 9.11
CA ALA A 148 -8.14 4.40 8.89
C ALA A 148 -8.14 5.23 10.20
N ALA A 149 -9.19 5.06 11.03
CA ALA A 149 -9.28 5.72 12.33
C ALA A 149 -8.22 5.19 13.32
N GLN A 150 -7.97 3.87 13.33
CA GLN A 150 -6.90 3.26 14.13
C GLN A 150 -5.51 3.73 13.69
N ARG A 151 -5.31 3.90 12.38
CA ARG A 151 -4.05 4.40 11.82
C ARG A 151 -3.81 5.88 12.14
N GLY A 152 -4.87 6.66 12.37
CA GLY A 152 -4.81 8.09 12.69
C GLY A 152 -4.66 9.00 11.47
N SER A 153 -4.87 8.52 10.25
CA SER A 153 -4.80 9.32 9.03
C SER A 153 -6.12 10.03 8.77
N VAL A 154 -6.15 11.33 9.01
CA VAL A 154 -7.30 12.21 8.76
C VAL A 154 -7.67 12.23 7.28
N ARG A 155 -6.65 12.30 6.43
CA ARG A 155 -6.80 12.35 4.98
C ARG A 155 -7.48 11.09 4.45
N THR A 156 -7.04 9.91 4.93
CA THR A 156 -7.66 8.62 4.57
C THR A 156 -9.11 8.53 5.06
N VAL A 157 -9.38 8.92 6.32
CA VAL A 157 -10.75 8.93 6.84
C VAL A 157 -11.66 9.83 6.00
N ARG A 158 -11.19 11.03 5.66
CA ARG A 158 -11.94 11.98 4.81
C ARG A 158 -12.22 11.41 3.41
N ALA A 159 -11.22 10.82 2.78
CA ALA A 159 -11.37 10.18 1.46
C ALA A 159 -12.41 9.05 1.48
N LEU A 160 -12.34 8.17 2.48
CA LEU A 160 -13.30 7.07 2.66
C LEU A 160 -14.73 7.60 2.87
N LEU A 161 -14.93 8.63 3.70
CA LEU A 161 -16.25 9.23 3.94
C LEU A 161 -16.84 9.83 2.65
N VAL A 162 -16.04 10.54 1.88
CA VAL A 162 -16.45 11.13 0.60
C VAL A 162 -16.88 10.04 -0.40
N HIS A 163 -16.19 8.91 -0.42
CA HIS A 163 -16.48 7.78 -1.33
C HIS A 163 -17.48 6.76 -0.75
N GLY A 164 -18.17 7.08 0.33
CA GLY A 164 -19.32 6.33 0.80
C GLY A 164 -19.05 5.28 1.87
N ALA A 165 -17.86 5.25 2.50
CA ALA A 165 -17.56 4.31 3.59
C ALA A 165 -18.50 4.39 4.81
N ALA A 166 -19.34 5.41 4.85
CA ALA A 166 -20.37 5.62 5.86
C ALA A 166 -21.78 5.73 5.23
N ALA A 167 -22.04 4.99 4.14
CA ALA A 167 -23.36 4.90 3.51
C ALA A 167 -24.43 4.39 4.49
N GLU A 168 -25.70 4.47 4.10
CA GLU A 168 -26.82 3.97 4.92
C GLU A 168 -26.58 2.49 5.31
N GLY A 169 -26.76 2.19 6.60
CA GLY A 169 -26.48 0.85 7.16
C GLY A 169 -25.07 0.67 7.74
N GLN A 170 -24.15 1.61 7.54
CA GLN A 170 -22.78 1.57 8.08
C GLN A 170 -22.61 2.34 9.41
N GLY A 171 -23.69 2.72 10.06
CA GLY A 171 -23.65 3.46 11.34
C GLY A 171 -22.81 2.76 12.43
N SER A 172 -22.76 1.43 12.41
CA SER A 172 -21.90 0.65 13.31
C SER A 172 -20.41 0.86 13.02
N ALA A 173 -19.99 0.93 11.76
CA ALA A 173 -18.60 1.18 11.40
C ALA A 173 -18.15 2.59 11.81
N VAL A 174 -19.00 3.60 11.63
CA VAL A 174 -18.74 4.98 12.08
C VAL A 174 -18.63 5.03 13.61
N ALA A 175 -19.54 4.37 14.33
CA ALA A 175 -19.51 4.34 15.79
C ALA A 175 -18.24 3.66 16.33
N VAL A 176 -17.82 2.54 15.72
CA VAL A 176 -16.60 1.85 16.09
C VAL A 176 -15.37 2.70 15.76
N ALA A 177 -15.30 3.30 14.56
CA ALA A 177 -14.23 4.20 14.17
C ALA A 177 -14.09 5.39 15.13
N LEU A 178 -15.22 5.99 15.52
CA LEU A 178 -15.26 7.09 16.49
C LEU A 178 -14.77 6.65 17.88
N ALA A 179 -15.19 5.48 18.35
CA ALA A 179 -14.75 4.92 19.62
C ALA A 179 -13.24 4.68 19.64
N GLU A 180 -12.69 4.10 18.57
CA GLU A 180 -11.25 3.86 18.43
C GLU A 180 -10.47 5.19 18.34
N ALA A 181 -10.92 6.15 17.55
CA ALA A 181 -10.28 7.45 17.46
C ALA A 181 -10.23 8.16 18.82
N ARG A 182 -11.34 8.13 19.59
CA ARG A 182 -11.39 8.70 20.96
C ARG A 182 -10.44 7.99 21.91
N ARG A 183 -10.37 6.67 21.84
CA ARG A 183 -9.44 5.87 22.66
C ARG A 183 -8.01 6.26 22.39
N LEU A 184 -7.61 6.33 21.12
CA LEU A 184 -6.25 6.64 20.70
C LEU A 184 -5.87 8.12 20.88
N ALA A 185 -6.82 9.05 20.73
CA ALA A 185 -6.61 10.47 20.99
C ALA A 185 -6.22 10.76 22.47
N GLY A 186 -6.60 9.88 23.38
CA GLY A 186 -6.24 9.97 24.81
C GLY A 186 -4.90 9.34 25.16
N LEU A 187 -4.19 8.71 24.20
CA LEU A 187 -2.92 8.03 24.44
C LEU A 187 -1.74 8.89 23.96
N ASP A 188 -0.60 8.71 24.62
CA ASP A 188 0.67 9.19 24.12
C ASP A 188 1.15 8.25 23.00
N PRO A 189 1.29 8.72 21.75
CA PRO A 189 1.63 7.86 20.61
C PRO A 189 3.00 7.21 20.77
N GLU A 190 4.00 7.87 21.33
CA GLU A 190 5.32 7.30 21.54
C GLU A 190 5.26 6.12 22.51
N ARG A 191 4.54 6.31 23.62
CA ARG A 191 4.36 5.24 24.63
C ARG A 191 3.63 4.03 24.06
N GLU A 192 2.60 4.28 23.26
CA GLU A 192 1.81 3.20 22.66
C GLU A 192 2.63 2.41 21.62
N LEU A 193 3.43 3.11 20.81
CA LEU A 193 4.32 2.48 19.83
C LEU A 193 5.44 1.69 20.52
N LEU A 194 6.06 2.25 21.55
CA LEU A 194 7.06 1.54 22.34
C LEU A 194 6.49 0.27 22.97
N ARG A 195 5.30 0.34 23.55
CA ARG A 195 4.61 -0.83 24.11
C ARG A 195 4.40 -1.92 23.06
N ARG A 196 4.00 -1.57 21.83
CA ARG A 196 3.84 -2.54 20.73
C ARG A 196 5.17 -3.18 20.34
N LEU A 197 6.25 -2.41 20.27
CA LEU A 197 7.60 -2.97 20.02
C LEU A 197 8.03 -3.90 21.15
N GLU A 198 7.82 -3.51 22.39
CA GLU A 198 8.16 -4.35 23.55
C GLU A 198 7.35 -5.65 23.61
N GLU A 199 6.09 -5.63 23.18
CA GLU A 199 5.27 -6.84 23.05
C GLU A 199 5.79 -7.79 21.96
N MET A 200 6.34 -7.26 20.87
CA MET A 200 6.88 -8.07 19.76
C MET A 200 8.30 -8.58 20.02
N TYR A 201 9.14 -7.79 20.67
CA TYR A 201 10.59 -8.03 20.75
C TYR A 201 11.15 -8.14 22.17
N GLY A 202 10.33 -7.89 23.22
CA GLY A 202 10.73 -7.92 24.63
C GLY A 202 10.95 -6.53 25.23
N LEU A 203 11.21 -6.48 26.53
CA LEU A 203 11.39 -5.24 27.28
C LEU A 203 12.82 -4.70 27.20
N GLY A 204 12.98 -3.39 27.40
CA GLY A 204 14.29 -2.75 27.55
C GLY A 204 15.01 -2.58 26.23
N LEU A 205 14.26 -2.30 25.17
CA LEU A 205 14.78 -2.08 23.82
C LEU A 205 15.55 -0.74 23.72
N ASP A 206 16.66 -0.75 22.97
CA ASP A 206 17.29 0.47 22.51
C ASP A 206 16.51 1.00 21.29
N THR A 207 15.91 2.18 21.42
CA THR A 207 14.99 2.72 20.42
C THR A 207 15.27 4.19 20.12
N VAL A 208 14.90 4.62 18.91
CA VAL A 208 14.85 6.02 18.50
C VAL A 208 13.43 6.41 18.10
N VAL A 209 13.03 7.60 18.48
CA VAL A 209 11.73 8.18 18.10
C VAL A 209 11.95 9.16 16.96
N LEU A 210 11.22 8.96 15.87
CA LEU A 210 11.21 9.82 14.70
C LEU A 210 9.85 10.50 14.58
N ARG A 211 9.84 11.77 14.19
CA ARG A 211 8.63 12.52 13.89
C ARG A 211 8.77 13.13 12.52
N GLU A 212 7.85 12.79 11.64
CA GLU A 212 7.76 13.35 10.30
C GLU A 212 6.43 14.06 10.11
N ARG A 213 6.44 15.18 9.42
CA ARG A 213 5.23 15.87 8.99
C ARG A 213 5.20 15.97 7.47
N ARG A 214 4.22 15.33 6.85
CA ARG A 214 3.99 15.38 5.40
C ARG A 214 2.51 15.68 5.13
N ASN A 215 2.26 16.62 4.20
CA ASN A 215 0.90 16.96 3.76
C ASN A 215 -0.08 17.26 4.94
N ASP A 216 0.39 18.02 5.92
CA ASP A 216 -0.32 18.38 7.16
C ASP A 216 -0.62 17.23 8.13
N GLU A 217 -0.22 16.00 7.83
CA GLU A 217 -0.28 14.89 8.76
C GLU A 217 1.07 14.67 9.45
N GLU A 218 1.04 14.45 10.77
CA GLU A 218 2.21 14.07 11.55
C GLU A 218 2.22 12.56 11.76
N THR A 219 3.38 11.95 11.52
CA THR A 219 3.65 10.54 11.80
C THR A 219 4.71 10.46 12.88
N VAL A 220 4.45 9.66 13.91
CA VAL A 220 5.43 9.27 14.91
C VAL A 220 5.85 7.83 14.61
N ALA A 221 7.15 7.59 14.57
CA ALA A 221 7.72 6.26 14.45
C ALA A 221 8.64 5.98 15.65
N VAL A 222 8.64 4.74 16.12
CA VAL A 222 9.61 4.23 17.09
C VAL A 222 10.36 3.09 16.43
N GLU A 223 11.66 3.24 16.28
CA GLU A 223 12.54 2.26 15.65
C GLU A 223 13.41 1.56 16.68
N LEU A 224 13.52 0.24 16.55
CA LEU A 224 14.41 -0.59 17.33
C LEU A 224 15.81 -0.52 16.75
N LEU A 225 16.80 -0.17 17.59
CA LEU A 225 18.20 -0.15 17.22
C LEU A 225 18.89 -1.45 17.65
N ARG A 226 19.75 -1.98 16.78
CA ARG A 226 20.73 -3.01 17.11
C ARG A 226 22.11 -2.50 16.69
N ASP A 227 23.01 -2.34 17.67
CA ASP A 227 24.32 -1.74 17.46
C ASP A 227 24.26 -0.33 16.82
N GLY A 228 23.23 0.45 17.18
CA GLY A 228 22.98 1.77 16.64
C GLY A 228 22.37 1.82 15.22
N VAL A 229 21.98 0.69 14.66
CA VAL A 229 21.36 0.59 13.33
C VAL A 229 19.88 0.20 13.45
N PRO A 230 18.96 0.91 12.79
CA PRO A 230 17.55 0.53 12.77
C PRO A 230 17.36 -0.87 12.15
N THR A 231 16.62 -1.73 12.84
CA THR A 231 16.37 -3.12 12.42
C THR A 231 14.89 -3.46 12.32
N ALA A 232 14.05 -2.76 13.06
CA ALA A 232 12.60 -2.88 13.03
C ALA A 232 11.97 -1.59 13.54
N GLY A 233 10.70 -1.35 13.25
CA GLY A 233 10.01 -0.18 13.72
C GLY A 233 8.50 -0.32 13.62
N VAL A 234 7.81 0.56 14.31
CA VAL A 234 6.36 0.77 14.21
C VAL A 234 6.10 2.27 14.12
N ASP A 235 5.10 2.64 13.36
CA ASP A 235 4.72 4.02 13.17
C ASP A 235 3.20 4.22 13.26
N GLN A 236 2.78 5.46 13.42
CA GLN A 236 1.37 5.84 13.50
C GLN A 236 1.19 7.33 13.16
N HIS A 237 0.13 7.64 12.42
CA HIS A 237 -0.33 9.02 12.29
C HIS A 237 -0.97 9.52 13.59
N THR A 238 -0.91 10.82 13.86
CA THR A 238 -1.36 11.42 15.13
C THR A 238 -2.70 12.16 15.04
N GLY A 239 -3.41 12.04 13.93
CA GLY A 239 -4.64 12.78 13.63
C GLY A 239 -5.91 12.34 14.38
N HIS A 240 -5.81 11.53 15.45
CA HIS A 240 -6.99 10.96 16.11
C HIS A 240 -7.98 11.99 16.66
N THR A 241 -7.50 13.11 17.22
CA THR A 241 -8.36 14.18 17.73
C THR A 241 -9.16 14.84 16.60
N GLU A 242 -8.54 15.06 15.44
CA GLU A 242 -9.21 15.64 14.27
C GLU A 242 -10.21 14.65 13.67
N ILE A 243 -9.87 13.34 13.67
CA ILE A 243 -10.78 12.27 13.24
C ILE A 243 -12.02 12.22 14.12
N VAL A 244 -11.90 12.38 15.44
CA VAL A 244 -13.05 12.49 16.35
C VAL A 244 -13.98 13.61 15.90
N THR A 245 -13.43 14.82 15.70
CA THR A 245 -14.21 15.98 15.25
C THR A 245 -14.88 15.74 13.89
N LEU A 246 -14.17 15.14 12.96
CA LEU A 246 -14.68 14.82 11.62
C LEU A 246 -15.85 13.83 11.67
N LEU A 247 -15.71 12.74 12.42
CA LEU A 247 -16.75 11.71 12.54
C LEU A 247 -17.98 12.18 13.31
N GLU A 248 -17.80 13.01 14.35
CA GLU A 248 -18.91 13.64 15.07
C GLU A 248 -19.69 14.60 14.17
N GLY A 249 -19.00 15.46 13.43
CA GLY A 249 -19.61 16.38 12.47
C GLY A 249 -20.37 15.65 11.36
N TRP A 250 -19.81 14.53 10.89
CA TRP A 250 -20.47 13.69 9.88
C TRP A 250 -21.75 13.03 10.43
N ALA A 251 -21.72 12.51 11.66
CA ALA A 251 -22.89 11.91 12.29
C ALA A 251 -24.04 12.93 12.45
N LEU A 252 -23.73 14.14 12.93
CA LEU A 252 -24.70 15.21 13.13
C LEU A 252 -25.32 15.75 11.82
N SER A 253 -24.68 15.58 10.69
CA SER A 253 -25.18 16.05 9.39
C SER A 253 -26.23 15.13 8.76
N ARG A 254 -26.51 13.97 9.37
CA ARG A 254 -27.42 12.94 8.86
C ARG A 254 -28.63 12.65 9.76
N ASP A 255 -28.69 13.26 10.95
CA ASP A 255 -29.87 13.33 11.81
C ASP A 255 -30.74 14.53 11.40
#